data_1519d13c55faad369f2e4204e431811d
#
_entry.id   1519d13c55faad369f2e4204e431811d
#
_cell.length_a   1.000
_cell.length_b   1.000
_cell.length_c   1.000
_cell.angle_alpha   90.00
_cell.angle_beta   90.00
_cell.angle_gamma   90.00
#
_symmetry.space_group_name_H-M   'P 1'
#
loop_
_entity.id
_entity.type
_entity.pdbx_description
1 polymer ?
#
loop_
_entity_poly.entity_id
_entity_poly.type
_entity_poly.pdbx_seq_one_letter_code
_entity_poly.pdbx_strand_id
1 'polypeptide(L)'
;MDKKSPIQITLTERDDSVTITQWVYETLRGAVMNGQILPGRALTIRELAALLDVSPMPIREALRQLSAESALEIQGNRRVMVPTMTAMKFTELCEARIAIESHAAARALPYIDATRLAELHSLDRLIDQAQDDENLEQISILNQNFHRLLYTANPHQVTLPLIESLWLQLGPFMRLATSKLEEHYVIDRHNEAMLAIEKQDAFALQLAITADIREGIAFASTPELLHRFIEQSRTASHA
;
A
#
# COMPACT_ATOMS: atom_id res chain seq x y z
N MET A 1 -31.19 -9.81 -2.29
CA MET A 1 -30.00 -9.71 -3.17
C MET A 1 -29.46 -8.29 -3.00
N ASP A 2 -28.49 -8.11 -2.11
CA ASP A 2 -27.85 -6.80 -1.96
C ASP A 2 -27.10 -6.48 -3.25
N LYS A 3 -27.48 -5.36 -3.88
CA LYS A 3 -26.72 -4.80 -4.99
C LYS A 3 -25.35 -4.39 -4.44
N LYS A 4 -24.33 -5.22 -4.67
CA LYS A 4 -22.95 -4.84 -4.36
C LYS A 4 -22.69 -3.48 -5.01
N SER A 5 -22.26 -2.50 -4.22
CA SER A 5 -21.83 -1.20 -4.75
C SER A 5 -20.79 -1.42 -5.86
N PRO A 6 -20.83 -0.66 -6.96
CA PRO A 6 -19.85 -0.80 -8.03
C PRO A 6 -18.44 -0.63 -7.48
N ILE A 7 -17.48 -1.36 -8.04
CA ILE A 7 -16.06 -1.16 -7.72
C ILE A 7 -15.66 0.18 -8.33
N GLN A 8 -14.99 0.99 -7.54
CA GLN A 8 -14.31 2.18 -8.01
C GLN A 8 -12.81 1.93 -7.93
N ILE A 9 -12.16 1.88 -9.06
CA ILE A 9 -10.70 1.79 -9.19
C ILE A 9 -10.26 3.03 -9.95
N THR A 10 -9.28 3.72 -9.41
CA THR A 10 -8.64 4.84 -10.12
C THR A 10 -7.85 4.28 -11.28
N LEU A 11 -8.26 4.62 -12.49
CA LEU A 11 -7.60 4.17 -13.70
C LEU A 11 -6.33 5.01 -13.90
N THR A 12 -5.20 4.34 -14.08
CA THR A 12 -3.98 4.99 -14.55
C THR A 12 -4.12 5.29 -16.02
N GLU A 13 -3.57 6.43 -16.48
CA GLU A 13 -3.46 6.70 -17.91
C GLU A 13 -2.68 5.58 -18.58
N ARG A 14 -3.19 5.11 -19.71
CA ARG A 14 -2.52 4.06 -20.46
C ARG A 14 -1.44 4.68 -21.33
N ASP A 15 -0.20 4.33 -21.06
CA ASP A 15 0.91 4.63 -21.93
C ASP A 15 0.94 3.61 -23.10
N ASP A 16 0.99 4.09 -24.33
CA ASP A 16 1.05 3.25 -25.54
C ASP A 16 2.35 2.42 -25.61
N SER A 17 3.36 2.73 -24.81
CA SER A 17 4.61 1.97 -24.71
C SER A 17 4.48 0.68 -23.91
N VAL A 18 3.43 0.52 -23.07
CA VAL A 18 3.21 -0.67 -22.25
C VAL A 18 2.13 -1.58 -22.84
N THR A 19 2.26 -2.89 -22.62
CA THR A 19 1.24 -3.83 -23.08
C THR A 19 -0.05 -3.69 -22.25
N ILE A 20 -1.19 -4.06 -22.84
CA ILE A 20 -2.48 -4.09 -22.13
C ILE A 20 -2.37 -4.93 -20.84
N THR A 21 -1.68 -6.06 -20.88
CA THR A 21 -1.50 -6.94 -19.73
C THR A 21 -0.72 -6.26 -18.63
N GLN A 22 0.35 -5.56 -18.97
CA GLN A 22 1.14 -4.81 -17.99
C GLN A 22 0.35 -3.65 -17.39
N TRP A 23 -0.34 -2.86 -18.21
CA TRP A 23 -1.20 -1.79 -17.72
C TRP A 23 -2.30 -2.28 -16.78
N VAL A 24 -2.97 -3.40 -17.11
CA VAL A 24 -3.98 -4.02 -16.26
C VAL A 24 -3.37 -4.48 -14.92
N TYR A 25 -2.18 -5.11 -14.98
CA TYR A 25 -1.49 -5.54 -13.77
C TYR A 25 -1.14 -4.35 -12.87
N GLU A 26 -0.55 -3.29 -13.41
CA GLU A 26 -0.17 -2.09 -12.65
C GLU A 26 -1.39 -1.37 -12.07
N THR A 27 -2.47 -1.25 -12.84
CA THR A 27 -3.73 -0.66 -12.36
C THR A 27 -4.33 -1.46 -11.21
N LEU A 28 -4.43 -2.78 -11.35
CA LEU A 28 -4.98 -3.64 -10.28
C LEU A 28 -4.05 -3.71 -9.07
N ARG A 29 -2.74 -3.71 -9.28
CA ARG A 29 -1.73 -3.67 -8.23
C ARG A 29 -1.84 -2.40 -7.41
N GLY A 30 -1.93 -1.25 -8.08
CA GLY A 30 -2.17 0.04 -7.42
C GLY A 30 -3.49 0.06 -6.66
N ALA A 31 -4.57 -0.47 -7.23
CA ALA A 31 -5.87 -0.55 -6.58
C ALA A 31 -5.85 -1.41 -5.29
N VAL A 32 -5.10 -2.51 -5.28
CA VAL A 32 -4.89 -3.31 -4.05
C VAL A 32 -4.04 -2.56 -3.06
N MET A 33 -2.90 -2.03 -3.48
CA MET A 33 -1.93 -1.34 -2.62
C MET A 33 -2.53 -0.12 -1.93
N ASN A 34 -3.39 0.65 -2.64
CA ASN A 34 -4.07 1.82 -2.10
C ASN A 34 -5.42 1.47 -1.42
N GLY A 35 -5.73 0.18 -1.26
CA GLY A 35 -6.93 -0.29 -0.56
C GLY A 35 -8.24 0.03 -1.27
N GLN A 36 -8.26 0.27 -2.58
CA GLN A 36 -9.48 0.42 -3.36
C GLN A 36 -10.22 -0.91 -3.53
N ILE A 37 -9.48 -2.02 -3.45
CA ILE A 37 -10.04 -3.38 -3.38
C ILE A 37 -10.05 -3.82 -1.91
N LEU A 38 -11.20 -3.71 -1.27
CA LEU A 38 -11.35 -4.01 0.15
C LEU A 38 -11.34 -5.52 0.45
N PRO A 39 -10.87 -5.93 1.64
CA PRO A 39 -10.99 -7.31 2.12
C PRO A 39 -12.44 -7.79 2.11
N GLY A 40 -12.62 -9.10 1.80
CA GLY A 40 -13.94 -9.70 1.78
C GLY A 40 -14.78 -9.42 0.52
N ARG A 41 -14.34 -8.51 -0.36
CA ARG A 41 -15.01 -8.28 -1.64
C ARG A 41 -14.51 -9.29 -2.68
N ALA A 42 -15.39 -10.18 -3.10
CA ALA A 42 -15.10 -11.07 -4.22
C ALA A 42 -15.27 -10.33 -5.54
N LEU A 43 -14.28 -10.44 -6.40
CA LEU A 43 -14.22 -9.87 -7.75
C LEU A 43 -14.37 -10.99 -8.76
N THR A 44 -14.94 -10.68 -9.92
CA THR A 44 -14.95 -11.61 -11.05
C THR A 44 -14.15 -11.04 -12.22
N ILE A 45 -13.58 -11.95 -13.03
CA ILE A 45 -12.86 -11.57 -14.25
C ILE A 45 -13.75 -10.73 -15.17
N ARG A 46 -15.07 -10.99 -15.21
CA ARG A 46 -16.02 -10.25 -16.05
C ARG A 46 -16.22 -8.83 -15.56
N GLU A 47 -16.37 -8.63 -14.25
CA GLU A 47 -16.50 -7.28 -13.66
C GLU A 47 -15.24 -6.45 -13.94
N LEU A 48 -14.06 -7.02 -13.72
CA LEU A 48 -12.80 -6.32 -13.96
C LEU A 48 -12.58 -6.02 -15.45
N ALA A 49 -12.90 -6.97 -16.33
CA ALA A 49 -12.80 -6.78 -17.78
C ALA A 49 -13.73 -5.67 -18.28
N ALA A 50 -14.96 -5.61 -17.77
CA ALA A 50 -15.91 -4.55 -18.07
C ALA A 50 -15.48 -3.18 -17.49
N LEU A 51 -14.93 -3.17 -16.28
CA LEU A 51 -14.46 -1.95 -15.61
C LEU A 51 -13.28 -1.30 -16.34
N LEU A 52 -12.33 -2.14 -16.82
CA LEU A 52 -11.11 -1.67 -17.47
C LEU A 52 -11.24 -1.60 -19.01
N ASP A 53 -12.41 -1.94 -19.56
CA ASP A 53 -12.68 -2.00 -21.00
C ASP A 53 -11.64 -2.85 -21.77
N VAL A 54 -11.38 -4.06 -21.26
CA VAL A 54 -10.44 -5.00 -21.87
C VAL A 54 -11.04 -6.40 -22.00
N SER A 55 -10.40 -7.24 -22.81
CA SER A 55 -10.77 -8.65 -22.89
C SER A 55 -10.44 -9.40 -21.58
N PRO A 56 -11.06 -10.56 -21.29
CA PRO A 56 -10.80 -11.33 -20.08
C PRO A 56 -9.36 -11.87 -19.94
N MET A 57 -8.59 -11.93 -21.01
CA MET A 57 -7.27 -12.57 -21.01
C MET A 57 -6.22 -11.77 -20.21
N PRO A 58 -5.99 -10.46 -20.46
CA PRO A 58 -5.08 -9.66 -19.66
C PRO A 58 -5.47 -9.61 -18.17
N ILE A 59 -6.78 -9.63 -17.86
CA ILE A 59 -7.25 -9.71 -16.47
C ILE A 59 -6.79 -11.01 -15.79
N ARG A 60 -6.93 -12.16 -16.47
CA ARG A 60 -6.49 -13.45 -15.91
C ARG A 60 -4.99 -13.48 -15.61
N GLU A 61 -4.20 -12.92 -16.51
CA GLU A 61 -2.75 -12.89 -16.34
C GLU A 61 -2.34 -11.96 -15.20
N ALA A 62 -2.92 -10.76 -15.12
CA ALA A 62 -2.68 -9.83 -14.03
C ALA A 62 -3.08 -10.42 -12.66
N LEU A 63 -4.25 -11.09 -12.58
CA LEU A 63 -4.69 -11.73 -11.35
C LEU A 63 -3.80 -12.92 -10.94
N ARG A 64 -3.24 -13.65 -11.91
CA ARG A 64 -2.28 -14.72 -11.64
C ARG A 64 -1.00 -14.16 -11.03
N GLN A 65 -0.49 -13.05 -11.55
CA GLN A 65 0.69 -12.36 -11.02
C GLN A 65 0.43 -11.85 -9.59
N LEU A 66 -0.68 -11.14 -9.36
CA LEU A 66 -1.08 -10.64 -8.04
C LEU A 66 -1.30 -11.78 -7.02
N SER A 67 -1.78 -12.93 -7.47
CA SER A 67 -1.91 -14.11 -6.62
C SER A 67 -0.53 -14.71 -6.25
N ALA A 68 0.43 -14.68 -7.16
CA ALA A 68 1.79 -15.11 -6.87
C ALA A 68 2.49 -14.17 -5.87
N GLU A 69 2.13 -12.88 -5.84
CA GLU A 69 2.58 -11.90 -4.85
C GLU A 69 1.80 -11.97 -3.52
N SER A 70 0.91 -12.94 -3.34
CA SER A 70 0.04 -13.08 -2.16
C SER A 70 -0.88 -11.88 -1.90
N ALA A 71 -1.09 -11.04 -2.90
CA ALA A 71 -1.97 -9.86 -2.85
C ALA A 71 -3.44 -10.24 -2.98
N LEU A 72 -3.71 -11.24 -3.80
CA LEU A 72 -5.04 -11.76 -4.09
C LEU A 72 -5.06 -13.29 -4.02
N GLU A 73 -6.22 -13.83 -3.68
CA GLU A 73 -6.49 -15.27 -3.65
C GLU A 73 -7.52 -15.62 -4.73
N ILE A 74 -7.20 -16.63 -5.57
CA ILE A 74 -8.11 -17.14 -6.58
C ILE A 74 -8.86 -18.33 -5.99
N GLN A 75 -10.18 -18.19 -5.80
CA GLN A 75 -11.03 -19.25 -5.27
C GLN A 75 -11.52 -20.19 -6.38
N GLY A 76 -11.90 -21.42 -6.01
CA GLY A 76 -12.29 -22.48 -6.94
C GLY A 76 -13.46 -22.17 -7.88
N ASN A 77 -14.27 -21.15 -7.58
CA ASN A 77 -15.38 -20.66 -8.40
C ASN A 77 -14.99 -19.48 -9.33
N ARG A 78 -13.70 -19.27 -9.59
CA ARG A 78 -13.14 -18.17 -10.40
C ARG A 78 -13.41 -16.77 -9.81
N ARG A 79 -13.69 -16.69 -8.52
CA ARG A 79 -13.73 -15.43 -7.78
C ARG A 79 -12.33 -15.11 -7.27
N VAL A 80 -12.03 -13.85 -7.20
CA VAL A 80 -10.76 -13.32 -6.69
C VAL A 80 -11.07 -12.40 -5.54
N MET A 81 -10.30 -12.48 -4.47
CA MET A 81 -10.50 -11.63 -3.29
C MET A 81 -9.18 -11.39 -2.58
N VAL A 82 -9.15 -10.33 -1.79
CA VAL A 82 -8.04 -10.09 -0.85
C VAL A 82 -8.03 -11.23 0.17
N PRO A 83 -6.87 -11.88 0.43
CA PRO A 83 -6.76 -12.96 1.42
C PRO A 83 -7.22 -12.52 2.81
N THR A 84 -7.68 -13.46 3.61
CA THR A 84 -8.03 -13.18 5.00
C THR A 84 -6.78 -12.80 5.80
N MET A 85 -6.91 -11.80 6.68
CA MET A 85 -5.86 -11.35 7.57
C MET A 85 -6.15 -11.81 9.00
N THR A 86 -5.18 -12.45 9.63
CA THR A 86 -5.22 -12.71 11.08
C THR A 86 -4.40 -11.66 11.82
N ALA A 87 -4.68 -11.43 13.10
CA ALA A 87 -3.90 -10.49 13.91
C ALA A 87 -2.40 -10.84 13.90
N MET A 88 -2.08 -12.13 14.03
CA MET A 88 -0.68 -12.60 13.99
C MET A 88 -0.02 -12.31 12.63
N LYS A 89 -0.68 -12.64 11.51
CA LYS A 89 -0.13 -12.35 10.17
C LYS A 89 0.06 -10.85 9.95
N PHE A 90 -0.88 -10.04 10.42
CA PHE A 90 -0.76 -8.57 10.34
C PHE A 90 0.48 -8.09 11.09
N THR A 91 0.66 -8.53 12.35
CA THR A 91 1.84 -8.18 13.16
C THR A 91 3.15 -8.60 12.48
N GLU A 92 3.23 -9.82 11.97
CA GLU A 92 4.43 -10.33 11.28
C GLU A 92 4.77 -9.53 10.01
N LEU A 93 3.75 -9.13 9.23
CA LEU A 93 3.96 -8.27 8.06
C LEU A 93 4.47 -6.87 8.47
N CYS A 94 3.98 -6.35 9.58
CA CYS A 94 4.41 -5.06 10.11
C CYS A 94 5.85 -5.10 10.63
N GLU A 95 6.22 -6.11 11.39
CA GLU A 95 7.60 -6.28 11.85
C GLU A 95 8.57 -6.51 10.67
N ALA A 96 8.15 -7.23 9.64
CA ALA A 96 8.94 -7.39 8.42
C ALA A 96 9.13 -6.04 7.69
N ARG A 97 8.09 -5.18 7.62
CA ARG A 97 8.22 -3.82 7.09
C ARG A 97 9.27 -3.03 7.85
N ILE A 98 9.14 -2.97 9.18
CA ILE A 98 10.07 -2.24 10.04
C ILE A 98 11.52 -2.68 9.77
N ALA A 99 11.77 -3.99 9.76
CA ALA A 99 13.10 -4.54 9.56
C ALA A 99 13.71 -4.19 8.19
N ILE A 100 12.92 -4.28 7.11
CA ILE A 100 13.42 -4.08 5.76
C ILE A 100 13.48 -2.58 5.41
N GLU A 101 12.45 -1.80 5.77
CA GLU A 101 12.35 -0.39 5.39
C GLU A 101 13.35 0.48 6.16
N SER A 102 13.54 0.25 7.47
CA SER A 102 14.57 0.96 8.25
C SER A 102 15.99 0.65 7.74
N HIS A 103 16.23 -0.61 7.35
CA HIS A 103 17.50 -0.99 6.71
C HIS A 103 17.67 -0.27 5.35
N ALA A 104 16.64 -0.27 4.52
CA ALA A 104 16.68 0.40 3.21
C ALA A 104 16.97 1.90 3.34
N ALA A 105 16.34 2.59 4.30
CA ALA A 105 16.55 3.99 4.59
C ALA A 105 18.01 4.29 4.98
N ALA A 106 18.57 3.52 5.92
CA ALA A 106 19.96 3.70 6.32
C ALA A 106 20.94 3.46 5.16
N ARG A 107 20.65 2.49 4.30
CA ARG A 107 21.47 2.19 3.11
C ARG A 107 21.33 3.23 1.99
N ALA A 108 20.21 3.96 1.99
CA ALA A 108 19.98 5.05 1.04
C ALA A 108 20.72 6.34 1.40
N LEU A 109 20.94 6.60 2.68
CA LEU A 109 21.50 7.84 3.21
C LEU A 109 22.73 8.39 2.47
N PRO A 110 23.76 7.59 2.15
CA PRO A 110 24.96 8.12 1.46
C PRO A 110 24.70 8.61 0.03
N TYR A 111 23.55 8.34 -0.53
CA TYR A 111 23.15 8.66 -1.90
C TYR A 111 22.14 9.78 -2.00
N ILE A 112 21.72 10.34 -0.86
CA ILE A 112 20.75 11.43 -0.82
C ILE A 112 21.49 12.75 -0.94
N ASP A 113 21.31 13.40 -2.08
CA ASP A 113 21.81 14.76 -2.33
C ASP A 113 20.77 15.83 -1.95
N ALA A 114 21.16 17.10 -2.08
CA ALA A 114 20.30 18.24 -1.77
C ALA A 114 19.02 18.29 -2.65
N THR A 115 19.10 17.81 -3.90
CA THR A 115 17.95 17.77 -4.81
C THR A 115 16.93 16.76 -4.32
N ARG A 116 17.36 15.54 -4.00
CA ARG A 116 16.48 14.50 -3.48
C ARG A 116 15.87 14.84 -2.13
N LEU A 117 16.65 15.50 -1.25
CA LEU A 117 16.12 16.00 0.01
C LEU A 117 15.03 17.08 -0.22
N ALA A 118 15.22 17.98 -1.17
CA ALA A 118 14.20 18.97 -1.53
C ALA A 118 12.93 18.33 -2.12
N GLU A 119 13.06 17.25 -2.86
CA GLU A 119 11.92 16.46 -3.36
C GLU A 119 11.17 15.75 -2.22
N LEU A 120 11.88 15.19 -1.22
CA LEU A 120 11.26 14.62 -0.01
C LEU A 120 10.46 15.69 0.75
N HIS A 121 11.02 16.87 0.99
CA HIS A 121 10.29 18.00 1.59
C HIS A 121 9.07 18.42 0.75
N SER A 122 9.14 18.32 -0.57
CA SER A 122 8.00 18.65 -1.43
C SER A 122 6.88 17.63 -1.32
N LEU A 123 7.20 16.33 -1.23
CA LEU A 123 6.21 15.28 -1.01
C LEU A 123 5.55 15.41 0.36
N ASP A 124 6.34 15.72 1.41
CA ASP A 124 5.84 15.92 2.76
C ASP A 124 4.80 17.05 2.82
N ARG A 125 5.10 18.21 2.22
CA ARG A 125 4.11 19.30 2.10
C ARG A 125 2.84 18.91 1.34
N LEU A 126 2.93 18.03 0.33
CA LEU A 126 1.75 17.52 -0.38
C LEU A 126 0.95 16.57 0.49
N ILE A 127 1.59 15.82 1.40
CA ILE A 127 0.92 14.98 2.39
C ILE A 127 0.14 15.86 3.36
N ASP A 128 0.76 16.93 3.90
CA ASP A 128 0.09 17.90 4.77
C ASP A 128 -1.15 18.50 4.09
N GLN A 129 -1.01 18.92 2.83
CA GLN A 129 -2.15 19.46 2.06
C GLN A 129 -3.25 18.40 1.87
N ALA A 130 -2.89 17.15 1.58
CA ALA A 130 -3.88 16.07 1.42
C ALA A 130 -4.57 15.72 2.76
N GLN A 131 -3.90 15.96 3.90
CA GLN A 131 -4.48 15.84 5.24
C GLN A 131 -5.50 16.94 5.49
N ASP A 132 -5.16 18.20 5.19
CA ASP A 132 -6.07 19.33 5.30
C ASP A 132 -7.32 19.17 4.42
N ASP A 133 -7.16 18.54 3.26
CA ASP A 133 -8.23 18.22 2.32
C ASP A 133 -9.01 16.92 2.69
N GLU A 134 -8.64 16.23 3.77
CA GLU A 134 -9.21 14.94 4.21
C GLU A 134 -9.16 13.84 3.12
N ASN A 135 -8.20 13.94 2.20
CA ASN A 135 -8.06 13.03 1.06
C ASN A 135 -7.19 11.80 1.41
N LEU A 136 -7.81 10.82 2.08
CA LEU A 136 -7.14 9.60 2.56
C LEU A 136 -6.44 8.80 1.44
N GLU A 137 -6.98 8.83 0.22
CA GLU A 137 -6.35 8.14 -0.91
C GLU A 137 -5.06 8.83 -1.33
N GLN A 138 -5.10 10.15 -1.43
CA GLN A 138 -3.93 10.95 -1.80
C GLN A 138 -2.83 10.86 -0.73
N ILE A 139 -3.19 10.90 0.56
CA ILE A 139 -2.25 10.69 1.67
C ILE A 139 -1.52 9.35 1.50
N SER A 140 -2.25 8.25 1.27
CA SER A 140 -1.65 6.94 1.10
C SER A 140 -0.67 6.87 -0.07
N ILE A 141 -1.04 7.44 -1.21
CA ILE A 141 -0.20 7.48 -2.42
C ILE A 141 1.06 8.31 -2.19
N LEU A 142 0.92 9.49 -1.62
CA LEU A 142 2.05 10.41 -1.37
C LEU A 142 3.01 9.85 -0.32
N ASN A 143 2.50 9.25 0.75
CA ASN A 143 3.31 8.57 1.75
C ASN A 143 4.14 7.44 1.13
N GLN A 144 3.53 6.57 0.31
CA GLN A 144 4.27 5.55 -0.41
C GLN A 144 5.32 6.14 -1.36
N ASN A 145 5.04 7.27 -2.01
CA ASN A 145 5.98 7.95 -2.88
C ASN A 145 7.15 8.55 -2.10
N PHE A 146 6.92 9.12 -0.91
CA PHE A 146 7.97 9.59 -0.02
C PHE A 146 8.95 8.47 0.34
N HIS A 147 8.43 7.36 0.83
CA HIS A 147 9.25 6.21 1.19
C HIS A 147 9.97 5.60 -0.02
N ARG A 148 9.30 5.50 -1.17
CA ARG A 148 9.92 5.00 -2.40
C ARG A 148 11.05 5.93 -2.87
N LEU A 149 10.83 7.25 -2.83
CA LEU A 149 11.85 8.24 -3.18
C LEU A 149 13.07 8.09 -2.26
N LEU A 150 12.85 7.94 -0.95
CA LEU A 150 13.91 7.72 0.03
C LEU A 150 14.73 6.46 -0.30
N TYR A 151 14.07 5.28 -0.43
CA TYR A 151 14.77 4.01 -0.58
C TYR A 151 15.49 3.87 -1.92
N THR A 152 14.94 4.43 -2.98
CA THR A 152 15.55 4.41 -4.33
C THR A 152 16.71 5.36 -4.51
N ALA A 153 17.09 6.14 -3.49
CA ALA A 153 18.33 6.90 -3.54
C ALA A 153 19.54 5.99 -3.73
N ASN A 154 19.54 4.81 -3.13
CA ASN A 154 20.59 3.82 -3.34
C ASN A 154 20.40 3.11 -4.69
N PRO A 155 21.28 3.34 -5.69
CA PRO A 155 21.17 2.70 -7.00
C PRO A 155 21.41 1.18 -7.00
N HIS A 156 21.93 0.64 -5.90
CA HIS A 156 22.21 -0.79 -5.73
C HIS A 156 21.20 -1.49 -4.82
N GLN A 157 20.12 -0.82 -4.47
CA GLN A 157 19.12 -1.41 -3.58
C GLN A 157 18.40 -2.59 -4.25
N VAL A 158 18.11 -3.62 -3.49
CA VAL A 158 17.35 -4.82 -3.89
C VAL A 158 16.13 -5.04 -2.98
N THR A 159 15.91 -4.13 -2.03
CA THR A 159 14.88 -4.25 -1.01
C THR A 159 13.51 -3.75 -1.47
N LEU A 160 13.46 -2.83 -2.44
CA LEU A 160 12.20 -2.19 -2.86
C LEU A 160 11.14 -3.20 -3.33
N PRO A 161 11.43 -4.22 -4.15
CA PRO A 161 10.41 -5.22 -4.52
C PRO A 161 9.84 -5.98 -3.32
N LEU A 162 10.66 -6.24 -2.28
CA LEU A 162 10.23 -6.89 -1.05
C LEU A 162 9.34 -5.97 -0.22
N ILE A 163 9.72 -4.70 -0.10
CA ILE A 163 8.95 -3.64 0.58
C ILE A 163 7.59 -3.49 -0.10
N GLU A 164 7.57 -3.35 -1.41
CA GLU A 164 6.32 -3.20 -2.16
C GLU A 164 5.41 -4.43 -2.07
N SER A 165 5.97 -5.62 -1.96
CA SER A 165 5.17 -6.84 -1.70
C SER A 165 4.49 -6.80 -0.32
N LEU A 166 5.17 -6.25 0.70
CA LEU A 166 4.58 -6.06 2.03
C LEU A 166 3.49 -4.97 2.00
N TRP A 167 3.74 -3.85 1.33
CA TRP A 167 2.74 -2.79 1.14
C TRP A 167 1.49 -3.30 0.41
N LEU A 168 1.69 -4.13 -0.60
CA LEU A 168 0.60 -4.72 -1.39
C LEU A 168 -0.29 -5.62 -0.53
N GLN A 169 0.28 -6.41 0.38
CA GLN A 169 -0.46 -7.27 1.29
C GLN A 169 -1.17 -6.50 2.40
N LEU A 170 -0.61 -5.38 2.86
CA LEU A 170 -1.16 -4.57 3.96
C LEU A 170 -2.15 -3.49 3.48
N GLY A 171 -2.00 -2.97 2.26
CA GLY A 171 -2.76 -1.83 1.74
C GLY A 171 -4.27 -1.91 1.95
N PRO A 172 -4.95 -3.03 1.61
CA PRO A 172 -6.39 -3.17 1.82
C PRO A 172 -6.83 -3.01 3.29
N PHE A 173 -5.98 -3.41 4.23
CA PHE A 173 -6.25 -3.35 5.67
C PHE A 173 -5.94 -1.97 6.24
N MET A 174 -4.88 -1.32 5.78
CA MET A 174 -4.53 0.04 6.15
C MET A 174 -5.65 1.03 5.75
N ARG A 175 -6.20 0.90 4.54
CA ARG A 175 -7.33 1.73 4.09
C ARG A 175 -8.57 1.58 4.95
N LEU A 176 -8.90 0.35 5.38
CA LEU A 176 -10.01 0.12 6.30
C LEU A 176 -9.76 0.74 7.68
N ALA A 177 -8.52 0.71 8.14
CA ALA A 177 -8.13 1.33 9.39
C ALA A 177 -8.31 2.85 9.31
N THR A 178 -7.74 3.50 8.29
CA THR A 178 -7.78 4.96 8.11
C THR A 178 -9.18 5.50 7.82
N SER A 179 -10.04 4.76 7.11
CA SER A 179 -11.40 5.22 6.76
C SER A 179 -12.35 5.39 7.95
N LYS A 180 -11.95 5.01 9.16
CA LYS A 180 -12.76 5.10 10.39
C LYS A 180 -12.18 6.06 11.42
N LEU A 181 -11.18 6.82 11.03
CA LEU A 181 -10.49 7.80 11.86
C LEU A 181 -11.10 9.18 11.67
N GLU A 182 -12.09 9.52 12.46
CA GLU A 182 -12.57 10.89 12.55
C GLU A 182 -11.68 11.78 13.42
N GLU A 183 -10.73 11.27 14.22
CA GLU A 183 -10.08 12.08 15.25
C GLU A 183 -8.57 11.94 15.43
N HIS A 184 -7.85 11.01 14.79
CA HIS A 184 -6.44 10.79 15.14
C HIS A 184 -5.59 10.38 13.93
N TYR A 185 -5.30 11.31 13.02
CA TYR A 185 -4.12 11.12 12.18
C TYR A 185 -2.89 11.38 13.04
N VAL A 186 -2.12 10.34 13.18
CA VAL A 186 -0.93 10.33 14.01
C VAL A 186 0.19 11.06 13.27
N ILE A 187 0.99 11.76 14.02
CA ILE A 187 2.21 12.44 13.63
C ILE A 187 3.00 11.54 12.68
N ASP A 188 3.16 11.94 11.42
CA ASP A 188 4.16 11.33 10.59
C ASP A 188 5.56 11.70 11.10
N ARG A 189 6.51 10.81 10.89
CA ARG A 189 7.90 11.01 11.31
C ARG A 189 8.79 11.45 10.16
N HIS A 190 8.22 12.01 9.13
CA HIS A 190 8.95 12.46 7.96
C HIS A 190 9.91 13.58 8.30
N ASN A 191 9.51 14.53 9.16
CA ASN A 191 10.38 15.61 9.62
C ASN A 191 11.61 15.08 10.37
N GLU A 192 11.44 14.09 11.26
CA GLU A 192 12.57 13.45 11.94
C GLU A 192 13.47 12.70 10.97
N ALA A 193 12.90 12.04 9.96
CA ALA A 193 13.68 11.38 8.91
C ALA A 193 14.49 12.38 8.09
N MET A 194 13.90 13.50 7.66
CA MET A 194 14.59 14.56 6.91
C MET A 194 15.69 15.23 7.73
N LEU A 195 15.45 15.50 9.02
CA LEU A 195 16.47 16.01 9.94
C LEU A 195 17.64 15.02 10.12
N ALA A 196 17.36 13.72 10.18
CA ALA A 196 18.40 12.70 10.25
C ALA A 196 19.22 12.64 8.95
N ILE A 197 18.58 12.83 7.79
CA ILE A 197 19.27 12.93 6.49
C ILE A 197 20.19 14.14 6.44
N GLU A 198 19.73 15.33 6.86
CA GLU A 198 20.53 16.54 6.92
C GLU A 198 21.78 16.38 7.80
N LYS A 199 21.63 15.67 8.92
CA LYS A 199 22.72 15.39 9.86
C LYS A 199 23.59 14.20 9.45
N GLN A 200 23.27 13.50 8.37
CA GLN A 200 23.94 12.26 7.95
C GLN A 200 23.97 11.20 9.05
N ASP A 201 22.90 11.13 9.87
CA ASP A 201 22.76 10.20 10.98
C ASP A 201 21.92 8.98 10.57
N ALA A 202 22.58 7.89 10.19
CA ALA A 202 21.93 6.66 9.76
C ALA A 202 21.12 5.99 10.87
N PHE A 203 21.53 6.12 12.12
CA PHE A 203 20.82 5.52 13.25
C PHE A 203 19.54 6.29 13.57
N ALA A 204 19.63 7.63 13.59
CA ALA A 204 18.45 8.47 13.75
C ALA A 204 17.43 8.26 12.61
N LEU A 205 17.91 8.10 11.37
CA LEU A 205 17.04 7.81 10.22
C LEU A 205 16.33 6.46 10.37
N GLN A 206 17.04 5.41 10.82
CA GLN A 206 16.42 4.12 11.11
C GLN A 206 15.34 4.23 12.19
N LEU A 207 15.60 4.99 13.25
CA LEU A 207 14.63 5.21 14.33
C LEU A 207 13.41 5.97 13.84
N ALA A 208 13.59 7.02 13.04
CA ALA A 208 12.50 7.81 12.47
C ALA A 208 11.57 6.92 11.60
N ILE A 209 12.13 6.16 10.66
CA ILE A 209 11.34 5.26 9.80
C ILE A 209 10.68 4.13 10.63
N THR A 210 11.36 3.62 11.64
CA THR A 210 10.76 2.62 12.56
C THR A 210 9.57 3.20 13.32
N ALA A 211 9.69 4.42 13.82
CA ALA A 211 8.63 5.10 14.55
C ALA A 211 7.45 5.42 13.63
N ASP A 212 7.72 5.94 12.44
CA ASP A 212 6.73 6.24 11.41
C ASP A 212 5.85 5.02 11.07
N ILE A 213 6.50 3.90 10.74
CA ILE A 213 5.78 2.66 10.45
C ILE A 213 5.00 2.17 11.67
N ARG A 214 5.58 2.20 12.88
CA ARG A 214 4.90 1.74 14.10
C ARG A 214 3.68 2.58 14.44
N GLU A 215 3.76 3.88 14.32
CA GLU A 215 2.64 4.78 14.61
C GLU A 215 1.52 4.60 13.58
N GLY A 216 1.85 4.53 12.29
CA GLY A 216 0.89 4.22 11.25
C GLY A 216 0.19 2.86 11.42
N ILE A 217 0.90 1.88 12.01
CA ILE A 217 0.38 0.52 12.24
C ILE A 217 -0.37 0.41 13.57
N ALA A 218 0.10 1.06 14.65
CA ALA A 218 -0.49 0.96 16.00
C ALA A 218 -1.99 1.22 15.94
N PHE A 219 -2.38 2.08 15.06
CA PHE A 219 -3.75 2.43 14.78
C PHE A 219 -4.55 1.28 14.12
N ALA A 220 -3.96 0.61 13.14
CA ALA A 220 -4.59 -0.51 12.42
C ALA A 220 -4.61 -1.81 13.27
N SER A 221 -3.83 -1.90 14.33
CA SER A 221 -3.69 -3.08 15.19
C SER A 221 -4.60 -3.10 16.41
N THR A 222 -5.56 -2.17 16.53
CA THR A 222 -6.52 -2.21 17.63
C THR A 222 -7.35 -3.50 17.59
N PRO A 223 -7.61 -4.15 18.75
CA PRO A 223 -8.38 -5.41 18.79
C PRO A 223 -9.74 -5.31 18.10
N GLU A 224 -10.39 -4.16 18.19
CA GLU A 224 -11.68 -3.88 17.57
C GLU A 224 -11.61 -3.87 16.04
N LEU A 225 -10.57 -3.28 15.47
CA LEU A 225 -10.36 -3.25 14.01
C LEU A 225 -9.97 -4.62 13.49
N LEU A 226 -9.05 -5.30 14.16
CA LEU A 226 -8.66 -6.66 13.80
C LEU A 226 -9.84 -7.64 13.87
N HIS A 227 -10.70 -7.53 14.89
CA HIS A 227 -11.92 -8.34 15.00
C HIS A 227 -12.87 -8.07 13.82
N ARG A 228 -13.05 -6.82 13.43
CA ARG A 228 -13.88 -6.44 12.27
C ARG A 228 -13.30 -6.96 10.95
N PHE A 229 -11.98 -6.96 10.76
CA PHE A 229 -11.34 -7.54 9.59
C PHE A 229 -11.63 -9.04 9.48
N ILE A 230 -11.58 -9.74 10.61
CA ILE A 230 -11.88 -11.18 10.70
C ILE A 230 -13.35 -11.45 10.40
N GLU A 231 -14.28 -10.67 10.94
CA GLU A 231 -15.72 -10.84 10.70
C GLU A 231 -16.11 -10.53 9.26
N GLN A 232 -15.60 -9.45 8.66
CA GLN A 232 -15.85 -9.11 7.25
C GLN A 232 -15.29 -10.19 6.30
N SER A 233 -14.14 -10.76 6.64
CA SER A 233 -13.57 -11.86 5.87
C SER A 233 -14.40 -13.15 5.97
N ARG A 234 -15.04 -13.41 7.12
CA ARG A 234 -15.89 -14.60 7.34
C ARG A 234 -17.25 -14.50 6.64
N THR A 235 -17.89 -13.35 6.69
CA THR A 235 -19.17 -13.12 6.01
C THR A 235 -19.07 -13.21 4.49
N ALA A 236 -17.91 -12.83 3.94
CA ALA A 236 -17.66 -12.95 2.50
C ALA A 236 -17.35 -14.37 2.02
N SER A 237 -16.85 -15.24 2.90
CA SER A 237 -16.57 -16.65 2.56
C SER A 237 -17.82 -17.50 2.50
N HIS A 238 -18.94 -17.05 3.04
CA HIS A 238 -20.23 -17.77 3.10
C HIS A 238 -21.31 -17.21 2.16
N ALA A 239 -20.99 -16.18 1.37
CA ALA A 239 -21.87 -15.59 0.35
C ALA A 239 -21.38 -15.89 -1.07
#